data_a229ab0c869e49ae0180fca4f0aea52f
#
_entry.id   a229ab0c869e49ae0180fca4f0aea52f
#
_cell.length_a   1.000
_cell.length_b   1.000
_cell.length_c   1.000
_cell.angle_alpha   90.00
_cell.angle_beta   90.00
_cell.angle_gamma   90.00
#
_symmetry.space_group_name_H-M   'P 1'
#
loop_
_entity.id
_entity.type
_entity.pdbx_description
1 polymer ?
#
loop_
_entity_poly.entity_id
_entity_poly.type
_entity_poly.pdbx_seq_one_letter_code
_entity_poly.pdbx_strand_id
1 'polypeptide(L)'
;MGRIGMSKSEFARRMGIRKQNVNALFKTKNLETIYKAAGVLGLPFEILVGHIEEPDLSEIPLMPYEEEALILTEDDIPTGNSTEDRRKRQDLIYSFYEDWKRKNPDQKKYNIALKDDINIRSVSLDETAGQASYTYLSTLAILQLDAILTNSWLVRDVPAKQDSKNQRAFERMLIMEYICTGVGRVKMTVGVRRKDKKKVQYCITAIEARKTKQEAK
;
A
#
# COMPACT_ATOMS: atom_id res chain seq x y z
N MET A 1 -20.31 0.98 -18.94
CA MET A 1 -19.67 -0.08 -19.73
C MET A 1 -19.48 0.31 -21.20
N GLY A 2 -20.43 0.96 -21.86
CA GLY A 2 -20.28 1.37 -23.27
C GLY A 2 -19.09 2.30 -23.56
N ARG A 3 -18.68 3.15 -22.63
CA ARG A 3 -17.50 4.04 -22.80
C ARG A 3 -16.15 3.35 -22.61
N ILE A 4 -16.13 2.14 -22.02
CA ILE A 4 -14.88 1.39 -21.70
C ILE A 4 -14.64 0.28 -22.74
N GLY A 5 -15.56 0.10 -23.72
CA GLY A 5 -15.41 -0.92 -24.76
C GLY A 5 -15.57 -2.37 -24.27
N MET A 6 -15.86 -2.61 -22.98
CA MET A 6 -16.00 -3.95 -22.41
C MET A 6 -17.47 -4.40 -22.39
N SER A 7 -17.77 -5.59 -22.92
CA SER A 7 -19.12 -6.17 -22.86
C SER A 7 -19.47 -6.70 -21.48
N LYS A 8 -20.78 -6.75 -21.12
CA LYS A 8 -21.23 -7.37 -19.85
C LYS A 8 -20.79 -8.83 -19.70
N SER A 9 -20.72 -9.56 -20.80
CA SER A 9 -20.28 -10.98 -20.79
C SER A 9 -18.80 -11.11 -20.46
N GLU A 10 -17.96 -10.25 -21.06
CA GLU A 10 -16.53 -10.22 -20.80
C GLU A 10 -16.25 -9.75 -19.37
N PHE A 11 -16.95 -8.74 -18.89
CA PHE A 11 -16.84 -8.30 -17.50
C PHE A 11 -17.20 -9.40 -16.51
N ALA A 12 -18.33 -10.09 -16.73
CA ALA A 12 -18.75 -11.20 -15.88
C ALA A 12 -17.71 -12.33 -15.84
N ARG A 13 -17.13 -12.67 -16.99
CA ARG A 13 -16.08 -13.68 -17.11
C ARG A 13 -14.84 -13.30 -16.28
N ARG A 14 -14.37 -12.04 -16.39
CA ARG A 14 -13.20 -11.54 -15.66
C ARG A 14 -13.46 -11.45 -14.16
N MET A 15 -14.68 -11.12 -13.75
CA MET A 15 -15.09 -11.10 -12.35
C MET A 15 -15.32 -12.48 -11.74
N GLY A 16 -15.42 -13.53 -12.56
CA GLY A 16 -15.78 -14.89 -12.11
C GLY A 16 -17.24 -15.04 -11.67
N ILE A 17 -18.17 -14.25 -12.26
CA ILE A 17 -19.59 -14.26 -11.92
C ILE A 17 -20.47 -14.58 -13.15
N ARG A 18 -21.71 -14.98 -12.92
CA ARG A 18 -22.68 -15.17 -14.01
C ARG A 18 -23.11 -13.83 -14.58
N LYS A 19 -23.31 -13.73 -15.92
CA LYS A 19 -23.72 -12.51 -16.62
C LYS A 19 -24.97 -11.85 -16.02
N GLN A 20 -25.93 -12.62 -15.56
CA GLN A 20 -27.15 -12.13 -14.91
C GLN A 20 -26.89 -11.39 -13.60
N ASN A 21 -25.80 -11.70 -12.90
CA ASN A 21 -25.43 -11.10 -11.60
C ASN A 21 -24.69 -9.77 -11.75
N VAL A 22 -24.32 -9.37 -12.96
CA VAL A 22 -23.58 -8.11 -13.19
C VAL A 22 -24.34 -6.90 -12.68
N ASN A 23 -25.67 -6.83 -12.91
CA ASN A 23 -26.47 -5.70 -12.43
C ASN A 23 -26.60 -5.67 -10.90
N ALA A 24 -26.65 -6.82 -10.24
CA ALA A 24 -26.65 -6.90 -8.79
C ALA A 24 -25.30 -6.48 -8.18
N LEU A 25 -24.20 -6.76 -8.87
CA LEU A 25 -22.88 -6.37 -8.47
C LEU A 25 -22.72 -4.83 -8.40
N PHE A 26 -23.30 -4.08 -9.33
CA PHE A 26 -23.28 -2.62 -9.31
C PHE A 26 -24.18 -1.98 -8.22
N LYS A 27 -24.98 -2.76 -7.53
CA LYS A 27 -25.76 -2.34 -6.37
C LYS A 27 -25.13 -2.75 -5.04
N THR A 28 -24.01 -3.46 -5.08
CA THR A 28 -23.32 -3.92 -3.86
C THR A 28 -22.68 -2.75 -3.12
N LYS A 29 -22.72 -2.83 -1.78
CA LYS A 29 -21.94 -1.94 -0.90
C LYS A 29 -20.65 -2.62 -0.39
N ASN A 30 -20.35 -3.82 -0.88
CA ASN A 30 -19.15 -4.54 -0.50
C ASN A 30 -17.95 -3.94 -1.23
N LEU A 31 -17.09 -3.26 -0.48
CA LEU A 31 -15.91 -2.53 -1.01
C LEU A 31 -14.92 -3.43 -1.71
N GLU A 32 -14.72 -4.67 -1.24
CA GLU A 32 -13.83 -5.64 -1.90
C GLU A 32 -14.33 -5.98 -3.31
N THR A 33 -15.64 -6.21 -3.42
CA THR A 33 -16.28 -6.49 -4.70
C THR A 33 -16.19 -5.30 -5.66
N ILE A 34 -16.40 -4.08 -5.15
CA ILE A 34 -16.29 -2.85 -5.94
C ILE A 34 -14.84 -2.63 -6.39
N TYR A 35 -13.88 -2.87 -5.50
CA TYR A 35 -12.46 -2.76 -5.81
C TYR A 35 -12.03 -3.73 -6.92
N LYS A 36 -12.45 -5.00 -6.82
CA LYS A 36 -12.21 -6.00 -7.87
C LYS A 36 -12.84 -5.58 -9.21
N ALA A 37 -14.05 -5.01 -9.16
CA ALA A 37 -14.71 -4.50 -10.35
C ALA A 37 -13.95 -3.31 -10.98
N ALA A 38 -13.42 -2.40 -10.17
CA ALA A 38 -12.58 -1.28 -10.61
C ALA A 38 -11.33 -1.79 -11.37
N GLY A 39 -10.61 -2.76 -10.79
CA GLY A 39 -9.45 -3.38 -11.43
C GLY A 39 -9.78 -4.06 -12.77
N VAL A 40 -10.91 -4.78 -12.86
CA VAL A 40 -11.36 -5.40 -14.11
C VAL A 40 -11.74 -4.37 -15.18
N LEU A 41 -12.29 -3.22 -14.76
CA LEU A 41 -12.68 -2.13 -15.67
C LEU A 41 -11.53 -1.21 -16.03
N GLY A 42 -10.39 -1.30 -15.35
CA GLY A 42 -9.27 -0.37 -15.51
C GLY A 42 -9.62 1.05 -15.05
N LEU A 43 -10.50 1.18 -14.06
CA LEU A 43 -10.97 2.46 -13.51
C LEU A 43 -10.39 2.67 -12.11
N PRO A 44 -10.09 3.92 -11.71
CA PRO A 44 -9.88 4.25 -10.31
C PRO A 44 -11.08 3.82 -9.46
N PHE A 45 -10.80 3.28 -8.27
CA PHE A 45 -11.84 2.78 -7.35
C PHE A 45 -12.85 3.86 -6.97
N GLU A 46 -12.38 5.09 -6.81
CA GLU A 46 -13.13 6.27 -6.44
C GLU A 46 -14.28 6.57 -7.43
N ILE A 47 -14.08 6.27 -8.71
CA ILE A 47 -15.10 6.44 -9.74
C ILE A 47 -16.28 5.47 -9.54
N LEU A 48 -16.05 4.31 -8.93
CA LEU A 48 -17.11 3.30 -8.72
C LEU A 48 -17.85 3.46 -7.39
N VAL A 49 -17.26 4.08 -6.38
CA VAL A 49 -17.92 4.33 -5.08
C VAL A 49 -18.80 5.58 -5.07
N GLY A 50 -18.89 6.29 -6.20
CA GLY A 50 -19.62 7.54 -6.35
C GLY A 50 -18.80 8.75 -5.92
N HIS A 51 -19.07 9.90 -6.52
CA HIS A 51 -18.44 11.16 -6.14
C HIS A 51 -18.57 11.35 -4.62
N ILE A 52 -17.46 11.26 -3.91
CA ILE A 52 -17.26 12.14 -2.77
C ILE A 52 -17.23 13.51 -3.43
N GLU A 53 -18.20 14.37 -3.13
CA GLU A 53 -18.10 15.79 -3.50
C GLU A 53 -16.69 16.21 -3.17
N GLU A 54 -15.96 16.67 -4.19
CA GLU A 54 -14.62 17.20 -3.94
C GLU A 54 -14.78 18.27 -2.86
N PRO A 55 -14.10 18.16 -1.71
CA PRO A 55 -14.17 19.23 -0.72
C PRO A 55 -13.76 20.50 -1.44
N ASP A 56 -14.54 21.56 -1.30
CA ASP A 56 -14.24 22.86 -1.87
C ASP A 56 -12.88 23.31 -1.32
N LEU A 57 -11.85 23.12 -2.12
CA LEU A 57 -10.47 23.44 -1.77
C LEU A 57 -10.22 24.96 -1.69
N SER A 58 -11.22 25.79 -2.04
CA SER A 58 -11.12 27.26 -1.99
C SER A 58 -11.13 27.81 -0.56
N GLU A 59 -11.60 27.04 0.43
CA GLU A 59 -11.66 27.46 1.84
C GLU A 59 -10.55 26.89 2.72
N ILE A 60 -9.60 26.13 2.17
CA ILE A 60 -8.44 25.69 2.94
C ILE A 60 -7.44 26.85 3.00
N PRO A 61 -7.20 27.47 4.18
CA PRO A 61 -6.17 28.49 4.31
C PRO A 61 -4.84 27.88 3.87
N LEU A 62 -4.24 28.45 2.83
CA LEU A 62 -2.85 28.15 2.48
C LEU A 62 -1.99 28.58 3.68
N MET A 63 -1.71 27.64 4.57
CA MET A 63 -0.69 27.84 5.60
C MET A 63 0.64 28.09 4.88
N PRO A 64 1.37 29.14 5.22
CA PRO A 64 2.69 29.36 4.65
C PRO A 64 3.58 28.18 5.05
N TYR A 65 3.90 27.34 4.08
CA TYR A 65 4.78 26.21 4.25
C TYR A 65 6.22 26.71 4.02
N GLU A 66 6.82 27.25 5.08
CA GLU A 66 8.25 27.52 5.12
C GLU A 66 8.92 26.47 6.00
N GLU A 67 9.29 25.37 5.39
CA GLU A 67 10.47 24.57 5.75
C GLU A 67 10.80 23.71 4.53
N GLU A 68 12.05 23.81 4.07
CA GLU A 68 12.59 22.97 3.00
C GLU A 68 12.48 21.51 3.45
N ALA A 69 11.32 20.92 3.18
CA ALA A 69 11.16 19.47 3.28
C ALA A 69 12.13 18.87 2.27
N LEU A 70 13.03 18.05 2.75
CA LEU A 70 13.86 17.20 1.90
C LEU A 70 12.92 16.40 1.00
N ILE A 71 12.64 16.90 -0.21
CA ILE A 71 11.79 16.21 -1.18
C ILE A 71 12.66 15.10 -1.75
N LEU A 72 12.63 13.94 -1.11
CA LEU A 72 13.20 12.72 -1.69
C LEU A 72 12.44 12.43 -2.97
N THR A 73 13.14 12.56 -4.09
CA THR A 73 12.62 12.26 -5.41
C THR A 73 13.03 10.85 -5.85
N GLU A 74 12.39 10.36 -6.90
CA GLU A 74 12.75 9.10 -7.52
C GLU A 74 14.23 9.06 -7.95
N ASP A 75 14.78 10.19 -8.38
CA ASP A 75 16.15 10.35 -8.85
C ASP A 75 17.20 10.17 -7.72
N ASP A 76 16.82 10.35 -6.47
CA ASP A 76 17.71 10.19 -5.33
C ASP A 76 17.94 8.72 -4.96
N ILE A 77 17.14 7.80 -5.50
CA ILE A 77 17.16 6.38 -5.15
C ILE A 77 18.12 5.63 -6.07
N PRO A 78 19.22 5.05 -5.55
CA PRO A 78 20.12 4.23 -6.36
C PRO A 78 19.42 3.05 -7.01
N THR A 79 19.60 2.88 -8.34
CA THR A 79 19.00 1.78 -9.11
C THR A 79 19.87 0.52 -9.15
N GLY A 80 21.16 0.63 -8.77
CA GLY A 80 22.12 -0.47 -8.76
C GLY A 80 21.83 -1.53 -7.68
N ASN A 81 22.58 -2.64 -7.73
CA ASN A 81 22.45 -3.78 -6.81
C ASN A 81 23.68 -3.99 -5.93
N SER A 82 24.59 -3.04 -5.89
CA SER A 82 25.78 -3.13 -5.02
C SER A 82 25.40 -3.03 -3.55
N THR A 83 26.32 -3.47 -2.68
CA THR A 83 26.17 -3.29 -1.22
C THR A 83 26.09 -1.81 -0.85
N GLU A 84 26.81 -0.95 -1.59
CA GLU A 84 26.78 0.49 -1.39
C GLU A 84 25.42 1.09 -1.78
N ASP A 85 24.85 0.70 -2.93
CA ASP A 85 23.51 1.14 -3.35
C ASP A 85 22.45 0.74 -2.33
N ARG A 86 22.56 -0.50 -1.82
CA ARG A 86 21.66 -0.97 -0.77
C ARG A 86 21.78 -0.14 0.49
N ARG A 87 23.01 0.19 0.92
CA ARG A 87 23.23 1.04 2.09
C ARG A 87 22.65 2.42 1.89
N LYS A 88 22.88 3.05 0.74
CA LYS A 88 22.30 4.36 0.41
C LYS A 88 20.76 4.31 0.47
N ARG A 89 20.15 3.28 -0.11
CA ARG A 89 18.69 3.09 -0.01
C ARG A 89 18.20 2.90 1.43
N GLN A 90 18.97 2.20 2.25
CA GLN A 90 18.65 2.03 3.66
C GLN A 90 18.68 3.37 4.41
N ASP A 91 19.70 4.18 4.19
CA ASP A 91 19.83 5.52 4.79
C ASP A 91 18.70 6.44 4.34
N LEU A 92 18.31 6.40 3.04
CA LEU A 92 17.16 7.13 2.51
C LEU A 92 15.84 6.73 3.19
N ILE A 93 15.61 5.42 3.41
CA ILE A 93 14.42 4.94 4.11
C ILE A 93 14.38 5.47 5.55
N TYR A 94 15.49 5.44 6.27
CA TYR A 94 15.56 5.99 7.62
C TYR A 94 15.25 7.49 7.63
N SER A 95 15.88 8.26 6.76
CA SER A 95 15.64 9.71 6.64
C SER A 95 14.18 10.01 6.32
N PHE A 96 13.60 9.26 5.37
CA PHE A 96 12.18 9.42 5.01
C PHE A 96 11.24 9.15 6.19
N TYR A 97 11.47 8.09 6.97
CA TYR A 97 10.64 7.79 8.13
C TYR A 97 10.79 8.83 9.25
N GLU A 98 11.98 9.38 9.46
CA GLU A 98 12.16 10.45 10.43
C GLU A 98 11.41 11.73 10.03
N ASP A 99 11.45 12.10 8.74
CA ASP A 99 10.66 13.20 8.20
C ASP A 99 9.16 12.94 8.33
N TRP A 100 8.74 11.72 8.00
CA TRP A 100 7.34 11.32 8.12
C TRP A 100 6.85 11.43 9.57
N LYS A 101 7.64 10.99 10.56
CA LYS A 101 7.29 11.10 11.98
C LYS A 101 7.16 12.55 12.43
N ARG A 102 8.05 13.44 11.97
CA ARG A 102 7.95 14.88 12.28
C ARG A 102 6.62 15.46 11.78
N LYS A 103 6.20 15.08 10.58
CA LYS A 103 4.93 15.51 9.97
C LYS A 103 3.70 14.81 10.57
N ASN A 104 3.88 13.66 11.21
CA ASN A 104 2.81 12.85 11.81
C ASN A 104 3.14 12.54 13.28
N PRO A 105 2.98 13.50 14.22
CA PRO A 105 3.36 13.33 15.64
C PRO A 105 2.70 12.13 16.31
N ASP A 106 1.47 11.78 15.93
CA ASP A 106 0.75 10.61 16.43
C ASP A 106 1.35 9.28 15.95
N GLN A 107 2.23 9.34 14.95
CA GLN A 107 2.90 8.18 14.34
C GLN A 107 1.92 7.08 13.93
N LYS A 108 0.80 7.45 13.35
CA LYS A 108 -0.25 6.52 12.90
C LYS A 108 -1.01 7.08 11.71
N LYS A 109 -1.63 6.17 10.93
CA LYS A 109 -2.58 6.50 9.86
C LYS A 109 -3.77 5.57 9.94
N TYR A 110 -4.95 6.12 9.71
CA TYR A 110 -6.17 5.33 9.60
C TYR A 110 -6.17 4.51 8.31
N ASN A 111 -6.44 3.21 8.42
CA ASN A 111 -6.57 2.33 7.26
C ASN A 111 -8.05 2.03 7.00
N ILE A 112 -8.50 2.29 5.77
CA ILE A 112 -9.91 2.17 5.37
C ILE A 112 -10.40 0.71 5.45
N ALA A 113 -9.59 -0.25 5.01
CA ALA A 113 -9.99 -1.66 4.98
C ALA A 113 -10.04 -2.30 6.37
N LEU A 114 -9.13 -1.91 7.26
CA LEU A 114 -9.10 -2.40 8.64
C LEU A 114 -10.04 -1.62 9.56
N LYS A 115 -10.52 -0.45 9.14
CA LYS A 115 -11.30 0.49 9.95
C LYS A 115 -10.64 0.80 11.29
N ASP A 116 -9.31 0.96 11.25
CA ASP A 116 -8.48 1.16 12.45
C ASP A 116 -7.15 1.83 12.09
N ASP A 117 -6.47 2.37 13.10
CA ASP A 117 -5.18 3.01 12.95
C ASP A 117 -4.04 1.97 12.78
N ILE A 118 -3.15 2.21 11.83
CA ILE A 118 -1.87 1.52 11.71
C ILE A 118 -0.79 2.42 12.30
N ASN A 119 -0.09 1.94 13.33
CA ASN A 119 0.95 2.66 14.02
C ASN A 119 2.32 2.41 13.36
N ILE A 120 3.17 3.43 13.29
CA ILE A 120 4.59 3.33 12.94
C ILE A 120 5.41 3.28 14.24
N ARG A 121 6.35 2.33 14.33
CA ARG A 121 7.23 2.12 15.48
C ARG A 121 8.66 1.87 15.00
N SER A 122 9.63 1.78 15.92
CA SER A 122 11.02 1.44 15.57
C SER A 122 11.13 0.16 14.73
N VAL A 123 10.38 -0.89 15.11
CA VAL A 123 10.33 -2.13 14.33
C VAL A 123 9.86 -1.90 12.88
N SER A 124 9.02 -0.90 12.63
CA SER A 124 8.55 -0.56 11.28
C SER A 124 9.71 -0.04 10.42
N LEU A 125 10.56 0.80 10.99
CA LEU A 125 11.74 1.34 10.34
C LEU A 125 12.76 0.23 10.05
N ASP A 126 13.12 -0.52 11.09
CA ASP A 126 14.18 -1.53 11.02
C ASP A 126 13.83 -2.63 10.00
N GLU A 127 12.61 -3.15 10.07
CA GLU A 127 12.16 -4.21 9.17
C GLU A 127 11.99 -3.70 7.73
N THR A 128 11.44 -2.49 7.55
CA THR A 128 11.29 -1.92 6.21
C THR A 128 12.64 -1.55 5.62
N ALA A 129 13.51 -0.85 6.35
CA ALA A 129 14.84 -0.51 5.87
C ALA A 129 15.67 -1.76 5.56
N GLY A 130 15.56 -2.79 6.41
CA GLY A 130 16.23 -4.07 6.19
C GLY A 130 15.77 -4.82 4.94
N GLN A 131 14.48 -4.74 4.59
CA GLN A 131 13.89 -5.51 3.48
C GLN A 131 13.69 -4.67 2.21
N ALA A 132 13.20 -3.44 2.30
CA ALA A 132 12.91 -2.62 1.14
C ALA A 132 14.17 -2.11 0.44
N SER A 133 15.28 -1.95 1.18
CA SER A 133 16.56 -1.52 0.60
C SER A 133 17.19 -2.53 -0.37
N TYR A 134 16.71 -3.78 -0.41
CA TYR A 134 17.24 -4.78 -1.35
C TYR A 134 16.94 -4.44 -2.81
N THR A 135 15.81 -3.81 -3.09
CA THR A 135 15.42 -3.47 -4.47
C THR A 135 15.03 -2.00 -4.59
N TYR A 136 15.32 -1.43 -5.76
CA TYR A 136 14.92 -0.08 -6.13
C TYR A 136 13.41 0.12 -5.97
N LEU A 137 12.59 -0.78 -6.53
CA LEU A 137 11.13 -0.65 -6.49
C LEU A 137 10.56 -0.69 -5.07
N SER A 138 11.13 -1.50 -4.18
CA SER A 138 10.69 -1.53 -2.78
C SER A 138 11.04 -0.23 -2.06
N THR A 139 12.18 0.38 -2.36
CA THR A 139 12.57 1.69 -1.79
C THR A 139 11.65 2.78 -2.35
N LEU A 140 11.41 2.79 -3.66
CA LEU A 140 10.51 3.74 -4.31
C LEU A 140 9.08 3.69 -3.72
N ALA A 141 8.61 2.51 -3.37
CA ALA A 141 7.30 2.34 -2.72
C ALA A 141 7.16 3.15 -1.42
N ILE A 142 8.27 3.33 -0.68
CA ILE A 142 8.24 4.03 0.61
C ILE A 142 7.84 5.50 0.45
N LEU A 143 8.14 6.13 -0.69
CA LEU A 143 7.72 7.50 -0.99
C LEU A 143 6.18 7.67 -0.99
N GLN A 144 5.43 6.56 -1.14
CA GLN A 144 3.97 6.53 -1.11
C GLN A 144 3.43 5.97 0.22
N LEU A 145 4.18 6.10 1.31
CA LEU A 145 3.85 5.50 2.61
C LEU A 145 2.44 5.83 3.10
N ASP A 146 2.02 7.09 3.00
CA ASP A 146 0.67 7.52 3.41
C ASP A 146 -0.43 6.81 2.64
N ALA A 147 -0.29 6.73 1.31
CA ALA A 147 -1.24 6.04 0.46
C ALA A 147 -1.29 4.53 0.77
N ILE A 148 -0.12 3.91 0.99
CA ILE A 148 -0.02 2.50 1.37
C ILE A 148 -0.70 2.24 2.71
N LEU A 149 -0.41 3.06 3.73
CA LEU A 149 -1.01 2.90 5.06
C LEU A 149 -2.52 3.06 5.03
N THR A 150 -3.02 4.05 4.28
CA THR A 150 -4.45 4.40 4.25
C THR A 150 -5.27 3.41 3.40
N ASN A 151 -4.77 3.04 2.22
CA ASN A 151 -5.58 2.39 1.20
C ASN A 151 -5.25 0.91 0.97
N SER A 152 -4.25 0.34 1.64
CA SER A 152 -3.98 -1.09 1.52
C SER A 152 -5.17 -1.93 1.98
N TRP A 153 -5.47 -3.00 1.25
CA TRP A 153 -6.52 -3.95 1.57
C TRP A 153 -5.95 -5.25 2.14
N LEU A 154 -6.71 -5.90 3.00
CA LEU A 154 -6.34 -7.16 3.64
C LEU A 154 -6.43 -8.31 2.63
N VAL A 155 -5.32 -9.05 2.47
CA VAL A 155 -5.23 -10.24 1.61
C VAL A 155 -5.24 -11.51 2.44
N ARG A 156 -4.48 -11.53 3.54
CA ARG A 156 -4.38 -12.68 4.44
C ARG A 156 -4.15 -12.24 5.87
N ASP A 157 -4.59 -13.09 6.77
CA ASP A 157 -4.42 -13.00 8.19
C ASP A 157 -3.81 -14.31 8.68
N VAL A 158 -2.60 -14.24 9.22
CA VAL A 158 -1.83 -15.42 9.63
C VAL A 158 -1.29 -15.27 11.06
N PRO A 159 -1.11 -16.38 11.80
CA PRO A 159 -0.43 -16.34 13.09
C PRO A 159 0.99 -15.76 12.96
N ALA A 160 1.41 -14.97 13.94
CA ALA A 160 2.79 -14.50 14.00
C ALA A 160 3.75 -15.65 14.37
N LYS A 161 4.95 -15.64 13.78
CA LYS A 161 5.98 -16.64 14.03
C LYS A 161 6.58 -16.43 15.43
N GLN A 162 6.43 -17.42 16.31
CA GLN A 162 6.87 -17.33 17.70
C GLN A 162 8.40 -17.52 17.87
N ASP A 163 9.02 -18.21 16.94
CA ASP A 163 10.48 -18.40 16.84
C ASP A 163 11.21 -17.17 16.31
N SER A 164 10.50 -16.24 15.67
CA SER A 164 11.07 -15.00 15.17
C SER A 164 11.15 -13.94 16.29
N LYS A 165 12.38 -13.50 16.63
CA LYS A 165 12.61 -12.45 17.63
C LYS A 165 11.74 -11.21 17.41
N ASN A 166 11.60 -10.78 16.17
CA ASN A 166 10.90 -9.55 15.78
C ASN A 166 9.38 -9.70 15.72
N GLN A 167 8.85 -10.95 15.72
CA GLN A 167 7.41 -11.21 15.69
C GLN A 167 6.82 -11.68 17.03
N ARG A 168 7.63 -11.94 18.06
CA ARG A 168 7.17 -12.43 19.37
C ARG A 168 6.15 -11.52 20.05
N ALA A 169 6.24 -10.21 19.81
CA ALA A 169 5.31 -9.23 20.38
C ALA A 169 3.91 -9.25 19.70
N PHE A 170 3.80 -9.92 18.57
CA PHE A 170 2.58 -9.98 17.78
C PHE A 170 1.86 -11.33 17.98
N GLU A 171 0.55 -11.33 17.87
CA GLU A 171 -0.27 -12.54 17.83
C GLU A 171 -0.57 -12.97 16.41
N ARG A 172 -0.75 -11.99 15.51
CA ARG A 172 -1.14 -12.18 14.12
C ARG A 172 -0.38 -11.21 13.22
N MET A 173 -0.21 -11.60 11.98
CA MET A 173 0.36 -10.77 10.92
C MET A 173 -0.68 -10.63 9.80
N LEU A 174 -1.11 -9.41 9.55
CA LEU A 174 -2.02 -9.06 8.47
C LEU A 174 -1.18 -8.77 7.23
N ILE A 175 -1.41 -9.51 6.18
CA ILE A 175 -0.77 -9.29 4.87
C ILE A 175 -1.73 -8.43 4.05
N MET A 176 -1.29 -7.25 3.75
CA MET A 176 -2.04 -6.25 3.02
C MET A 176 -1.34 -5.92 1.70
N GLU A 177 -2.10 -5.48 0.72
CA GLU A 177 -1.57 -5.08 -0.59
C GLU A 177 -2.11 -3.71 -1.00
N TYR A 178 -1.32 -3.02 -1.83
CA TYR A 178 -1.68 -1.76 -2.47
C TYR A 178 -1.03 -1.69 -3.86
N ILE A 179 -1.63 -0.94 -4.79
CA ILE A 179 -1.05 -0.69 -6.10
C ILE A 179 -0.48 0.72 -6.12
N CYS A 180 0.86 0.81 -6.04
CA CYS A 180 1.58 2.07 -6.09
C CYS A 180 1.84 2.51 -7.53
N THR A 181 1.62 3.79 -7.82
CA THR A 181 2.00 4.39 -9.09
C THR A 181 3.51 4.27 -9.31
N GLY A 182 3.94 3.87 -10.51
CA GLY A 182 5.36 3.70 -10.87
C GLY A 182 6.05 2.47 -10.28
N VAL A 183 5.44 1.79 -9.28
CA VAL A 183 6.01 0.61 -8.61
C VAL A 183 5.26 -0.68 -8.96
N GLY A 184 3.95 -0.59 -9.09
CA GLY A 184 3.07 -1.74 -9.21
C GLY A 184 2.56 -2.23 -7.85
N ARG A 185 2.43 -3.56 -7.68
CA ARG A 185 1.87 -4.14 -6.47
C ARG A 185 2.88 -4.10 -5.31
N VAL A 186 2.44 -3.61 -4.17
CA VAL A 186 3.22 -3.52 -2.93
C VAL A 186 2.55 -4.35 -1.85
N LYS A 187 3.36 -5.08 -1.10
CA LYS A 187 2.94 -5.82 0.08
C LYS A 187 3.31 -5.02 1.33
N MET A 188 2.32 -4.75 2.17
CA MET A 188 2.52 -4.27 3.52
C MET A 188 2.16 -5.38 4.52
N THR A 189 3.03 -5.62 5.48
CA THR A 189 2.75 -6.52 6.60
C THR A 189 2.47 -5.69 7.84
N VAL A 190 1.38 -6.00 8.54
CA VAL A 190 0.95 -5.31 9.77
C VAL A 190 0.85 -6.33 10.89
N GLY A 191 1.57 -6.11 11.97
CA GLY A 191 1.49 -6.95 13.17
C GLY A 191 0.40 -6.49 14.13
N VAL A 192 -0.44 -7.40 14.61
CA VAL A 192 -1.40 -7.14 15.68
C VAL A 192 -0.74 -7.48 17.02
N ARG A 193 -0.49 -6.48 17.86
CA ARG A 193 0.20 -6.67 19.14
C ARG A 193 -0.63 -7.49 20.13
N ARG A 194 0.02 -8.41 20.83
CA ARG A 194 -0.64 -9.25 21.87
C ARG A 194 -1.22 -8.42 23.01
N LYS A 195 -0.44 -7.43 23.50
CA LYS A 195 -0.72 -6.66 24.70
C LYS A 195 -1.97 -5.79 24.59
N ASP A 196 -2.10 -5.04 23.51
CA ASP A 196 -3.08 -3.96 23.38
C ASP A 196 -3.86 -3.98 22.06
N LYS A 197 -3.67 -5.05 21.27
CA LYS A 197 -4.30 -5.27 19.96
C LYS A 197 -4.02 -4.19 18.93
N LYS A 198 -3.13 -3.23 19.24
CA LYS A 198 -2.74 -2.20 18.28
C LYS A 198 -2.11 -2.81 17.04
N LYS A 199 -2.47 -2.27 15.90
CA LYS A 199 -1.91 -2.61 14.61
C LYS A 199 -0.65 -1.79 14.39
N VAL A 200 0.45 -2.46 14.08
CA VAL A 200 1.77 -1.85 13.84
C VAL A 200 2.25 -2.26 12.47
N GLN A 201 2.57 -1.29 11.61
CA GLN A 201 3.23 -1.57 10.34
C GLN A 201 4.54 -2.30 10.64
N TYR A 202 4.74 -3.45 10.00
CA TYR A 202 5.92 -4.28 10.21
C TYR A 202 6.93 -4.09 9.08
N CYS A 203 6.51 -4.32 7.83
CA CYS A 203 7.39 -4.24 6.67
C CYS A 203 6.61 -3.86 5.41
N ILE A 204 7.23 -3.10 4.51
CA ILE A 204 6.72 -2.77 3.18
C ILE A 204 7.74 -3.22 2.14
N THR A 205 7.28 -3.92 1.09
CA THR A 205 8.12 -4.37 -0.03
C THR A 205 7.31 -4.40 -1.32
N ALA A 206 7.92 -4.06 -2.46
CA ALA A 206 7.32 -4.28 -3.76
C ALA A 206 7.21 -5.79 -4.06
N ILE A 207 6.12 -6.18 -4.69
CA ILE A 207 5.95 -7.54 -5.20
C ILE A 207 6.42 -7.52 -6.65
N GLU A 208 7.66 -7.96 -6.88
CA GLU A 208 8.15 -8.11 -8.24
C GLU A 208 7.32 -9.18 -8.98
N ALA A 209 6.83 -8.84 -10.17
CA ALA A 209 6.22 -9.83 -11.03
C ALA A 209 7.27 -10.93 -11.30
N ARG A 210 7.00 -12.17 -10.89
CA ARG A 210 7.84 -13.31 -11.28
C ARG A 210 7.92 -13.30 -12.81
N LYS A 211 9.11 -13.06 -13.38
CA LYS A 211 9.36 -13.27 -14.80
C LYS A 211 8.99 -14.73 -15.05
N THR A 212 7.86 -14.96 -15.70
CA THR A 212 7.50 -16.30 -16.19
C THR A 212 8.64 -16.73 -17.11
N LYS A 213 9.27 -17.88 -16.80
CA LYS A 213 10.29 -18.51 -17.65
C LYS A 213 9.64 -19.03 -18.94
N GLN A 214 9.16 -18.17 -19.78
CA GLN A 214 8.52 -18.51 -21.05
C GLN A 214 8.90 -17.56 -22.19
N GLU A 215 10.13 -17.07 -22.22
CA GLU A 215 10.70 -16.50 -23.48
C GLU A 215 12.18 -16.87 -23.56
N ALA A 216 12.46 -18.16 -23.65
CA ALA A 216 13.75 -18.67 -24.10
C ALA A 216 13.50 -20.03 -24.76
N LYS A 217 12.94 -19.98 -25.99
CA LYS A 217 13.11 -21.03 -27.02
C LYS A 217 13.11 -20.39 -28.41
#